data_9ad4bf0130265fe2f24d9acc6e8cb398
#
_entry.id   9ad4bf0130265fe2f24d9acc6e8cb398
#
_cell.length_a   1.000
_cell.length_b   1.000
_cell.length_c   1.000
_cell.angle_alpha   90.00
_cell.angle_beta   90.00
_cell.angle_gamma   90.00
#
_symmetry.space_group_name_H-M   'P 1'
#
loop_
_entity.id
_entity.type
_entity.pdbx_description
1 polymer ?
#
loop_
_entity_poly.entity_id
_entity_poly.type
_entity_poly.pdbx_seq_one_letter_code
_entity_poly.pdbx_strand_id
1 'polypeptide(L)'
;GMMVGLFIVPLNALIQFHAADHELGTVLAANNWIQNLSMLGFLVLTALFALAGVDSHYLLLLVASVAMVGGGYTIFKLPQSLVRFILSFLLTRRYRVDVHGLENLPAQGGVLLLGNHISWVDWAMVQIASPRPVRFVMLKNIYQRWYLRWFFKALGCIPIERGAGAENALAAVAEQLNAGEVVCLFPEGAISRNGQLGELRRGYERACKHAHPDVRIVPFYLRGLWGSQFSRSSSKLKELRNAPLHRSVVVAFGKPLPKDTPADVLKRRNIEQATHSWQHAMEELPSLPEAWINSVKS
;
A
#
# COMPACT_ATOMS: atom_id res chain seq x y z
N GLY A 1 -1.79 -28.15 0.46
CA GLY A 1 -3.04 -27.38 0.54
C GLY A 1 -2.84 -25.89 0.84
N MET A 2 -2.43 -25.50 2.04
CA MET A 2 -2.37 -24.08 2.51
C MET A 2 -1.42 -23.20 1.69
N MET A 3 -0.22 -23.70 1.31
CA MET A 3 0.73 -22.94 0.49
C MET A 3 0.22 -22.68 -0.93
N VAL A 4 -0.52 -23.59 -1.51
CA VAL A 4 -1.13 -23.44 -2.85
C VAL A 4 -2.21 -22.34 -2.80
N GLY A 5 -3.05 -22.34 -1.76
CA GLY A 5 -4.06 -21.29 -1.56
C GLY A 5 -3.47 -19.89 -1.40
N LEU A 6 -2.33 -19.76 -0.72
CA LEU A 6 -1.58 -18.51 -0.56
C LEU A 6 -1.09 -17.92 -1.90
N PHE A 7 -0.91 -18.73 -2.94
CA PHE A 7 -0.53 -18.27 -4.28
C PHE A 7 -1.73 -18.09 -5.22
N ILE A 8 -2.65 -19.06 -5.24
CA ILE A 8 -3.77 -19.05 -6.20
C ILE A 8 -4.76 -17.93 -5.90
N VAL A 9 -5.09 -17.69 -4.62
CA VAL A 9 -6.08 -16.68 -4.24
C VAL A 9 -5.63 -15.26 -4.65
N PRO A 10 -4.39 -14.80 -4.36
CA PRO A 10 -3.94 -13.49 -4.82
C PRO A 10 -3.83 -13.36 -6.33
N LEU A 11 -3.40 -14.44 -7.01
CA LEU A 11 -3.32 -14.42 -8.48
C LEU A 11 -4.69 -14.28 -9.12
N ASN A 12 -5.69 -15.02 -8.63
CA ASN A 12 -7.07 -14.89 -9.11
C ASN A 12 -7.65 -13.50 -8.79
N ALA A 13 -7.37 -12.95 -7.62
CA ALA A 13 -7.78 -11.60 -7.25
C ALA A 13 -7.13 -10.54 -8.15
N LEU A 14 -5.84 -10.71 -8.51
CA LEU A 14 -5.14 -9.84 -9.45
C LEU A 14 -5.72 -9.91 -10.88
N ILE A 15 -6.05 -11.10 -11.35
CA ILE A 15 -6.71 -11.30 -12.64
C ILE A 15 -8.05 -10.55 -12.66
N GLN A 16 -8.86 -10.72 -11.61
CA GLN A 16 -10.16 -10.05 -11.49
C GLN A 16 -10.01 -8.52 -11.39
N PHE A 17 -8.99 -8.05 -10.69
CA PHE A 17 -8.75 -6.61 -10.52
C PHE A 17 -8.30 -5.91 -11.80
N HIS A 18 -7.53 -6.59 -12.67
CA HIS A 18 -7.02 -6.01 -13.92
C HIS A 18 -7.94 -6.23 -15.12
N ALA A 19 -8.92 -7.13 -15.01
CA ALA A 19 -9.90 -7.35 -16.06
C ALA A 19 -10.91 -6.19 -16.10
N ALA A 20 -11.21 -5.68 -17.28
CA ALA A 20 -12.30 -4.72 -17.44
C ALA A 20 -13.65 -5.41 -17.13
N ASP A 21 -14.60 -4.68 -16.57
CA ASP A 21 -15.89 -5.26 -16.13
C ASP A 21 -16.60 -6.04 -17.24
N HIS A 22 -16.51 -5.58 -18.49
CA HIS A 22 -17.12 -6.24 -19.66
C HIS A 22 -16.36 -7.49 -20.14
N GLU A 23 -15.11 -7.68 -19.75
CA GLU A 23 -14.25 -8.81 -20.12
C GLU A 23 -14.06 -9.82 -18.97
N LEU A 24 -14.50 -9.47 -17.77
CA LEU A 24 -14.27 -10.26 -16.56
C LEU A 24 -14.74 -11.71 -16.71
N GLY A 25 -15.92 -11.92 -17.28
CA GLY A 25 -16.48 -13.26 -17.52
C GLY A 25 -15.60 -14.09 -18.47
N THR A 26 -15.13 -13.48 -19.57
CA THR A 26 -14.26 -14.13 -20.57
C THR A 26 -12.90 -14.47 -19.96
N VAL A 27 -12.33 -13.56 -19.19
CA VAL A 27 -11.03 -13.77 -18.52
C VAL A 27 -11.11 -14.89 -17.49
N LEU A 28 -12.18 -14.93 -16.69
CA LEU A 28 -12.40 -16.01 -15.71
C LEU A 28 -12.65 -17.36 -16.41
N ALA A 29 -13.41 -17.40 -17.51
CA ALA A 29 -13.62 -18.60 -18.29
C ALA A 29 -12.30 -19.11 -18.90
N ALA A 30 -11.50 -18.23 -19.50
CA ALA A 30 -10.18 -18.57 -20.04
C ALA A 30 -9.24 -19.11 -18.96
N ASN A 31 -9.20 -18.46 -17.77
CA ASN A 31 -8.41 -18.92 -16.63
C ASN A 31 -8.83 -20.34 -16.19
N ASN A 32 -10.14 -20.60 -16.09
CA ASN A 32 -10.67 -21.92 -15.76
C ASN A 32 -10.30 -22.97 -16.80
N TRP A 33 -10.36 -22.61 -18.08
CA TRP A 33 -9.96 -23.49 -19.17
C TRP A 33 -8.49 -23.89 -19.09
N ILE A 34 -7.60 -22.92 -18.88
CA ILE A 34 -6.16 -23.15 -18.72
C ILE A 34 -5.89 -24.04 -17.50
N GLN A 35 -6.56 -23.82 -16.37
CA GLN A 35 -6.43 -24.65 -15.18
C GLN A 35 -6.86 -26.10 -15.42
N ASN A 36 -8.02 -26.31 -16.06
CA ASN A 36 -8.51 -27.66 -16.38
C ASN A 36 -7.62 -28.38 -17.39
N LEU A 37 -7.12 -27.68 -18.40
CA LEU A 37 -6.19 -28.24 -19.38
C LEU A 37 -4.86 -28.62 -18.74
N SER A 38 -4.35 -27.79 -17.83
CA SER A 38 -3.14 -28.07 -17.06
C SER A 38 -3.31 -29.28 -16.14
N MET A 39 -4.48 -29.40 -15.50
CA MET A 39 -4.82 -30.54 -14.65
C MET A 39 -4.92 -31.84 -15.47
N LEU A 40 -5.57 -31.79 -16.64
CA LEU A 40 -5.64 -32.93 -17.56
C LEU A 40 -4.25 -33.34 -18.05
N GLY A 41 -3.43 -32.38 -18.46
CA GLY A 41 -2.04 -32.63 -18.87
C GLY A 41 -1.21 -33.30 -17.78
N PHE A 42 -1.40 -32.85 -16.53
CA PHE A 42 -0.74 -33.47 -15.37
C PHE A 42 -1.22 -34.89 -15.11
N LEU A 43 -2.52 -35.17 -15.24
CA LEU A 43 -3.07 -36.52 -15.12
C LEU A 43 -2.54 -37.45 -16.19
N VAL A 44 -2.50 -37.01 -17.45
CA VAL A 44 -1.93 -37.77 -18.56
C VAL A 44 -0.43 -38.09 -18.30
N LEU A 45 0.34 -37.09 -17.89
CA LEU A 45 1.74 -37.24 -17.53
C LEU A 45 1.92 -38.27 -16.42
N THR A 46 1.11 -38.19 -15.37
CA THR A 46 1.15 -39.15 -14.24
C THR A 46 0.85 -40.56 -14.71
N ALA A 47 -0.15 -40.74 -15.59
CA ALA A 47 -0.49 -42.04 -16.16
C ALA A 47 0.67 -42.61 -17.02
N LEU A 48 1.31 -41.78 -17.85
CA LEU A 48 2.46 -42.18 -18.64
C LEU A 48 3.64 -42.59 -17.78
N PHE A 49 3.94 -41.87 -16.70
CA PHE A 49 5.01 -42.26 -15.75
C PHE A 49 4.69 -43.58 -15.06
N ALA A 50 3.41 -43.79 -14.67
CA ALA A 50 2.99 -45.05 -14.07
C ALA A 50 3.15 -46.26 -15.06
N LEU A 51 2.73 -46.06 -16.32
CA LEU A 51 2.87 -47.08 -17.37
C LEU A 51 4.34 -47.36 -17.69
N ALA A 52 5.21 -46.36 -17.61
CA ALA A 52 6.65 -46.50 -17.81
C ALA A 52 7.38 -47.13 -16.60
N GLY A 53 6.66 -47.41 -15.51
CA GLY A 53 7.27 -48.00 -14.28
C GLY A 53 8.16 -47.00 -13.51
N VAL A 54 8.00 -45.70 -13.74
CA VAL A 54 8.78 -44.68 -13.03
C VAL A 54 8.24 -44.52 -11.61
N ASP A 55 9.16 -44.52 -10.65
CA ASP A 55 8.81 -44.34 -9.23
C ASP A 55 8.12 -42.99 -9.00
N SER A 56 7.03 -43.02 -8.22
CA SER A 56 6.25 -41.87 -7.84
C SER A 56 7.08 -40.73 -7.20
N HIS A 57 8.23 -41.07 -6.64
CA HIS A 57 9.19 -40.14 -6.06
C HIS A 57 9.72 -39.14 -7.09
N TYR A 58 10.05 -39.59 -8.30
CA TYR A 58 10.51 -38.70 -9.38
C TYR A 58 9.41 -37.76 -9.88
N LEU A 59 8.16 -38.23 -9.89
CA LEU A 59 7.01 -37.39 -10.22
C LEU A 59 6.82 -36.25 -9.19
N LEU A 60 6.95 -36.58 -7.90
CA LEU A 60 6.89 -35.58 -6.83
C LEU A 60 8.00 -34.54 -6.95
N LEU A 61 9.21 -34.97 -7.26
CA LEU A 61 10.35 -34.07 -7.50
C LEU A 61 10.13 -33.17 -8.70
N LEU A 62 9.57 -33.70 -9.79
CA LEU A 62 9.20 -32.88 -10.97
C LEU A 62 8.20 -31.81 -10.61
N VAL A 63 7.11 -32.17 -9.92
CA VAL A 63 6.07 -31.21 -9.48
C VAL A 63 6.64 -30.15 -8.55
N ALA A 64 7.47 -30.56 -7.58
CA ALA A 64 8.13 -29.63 -6.67
C ALA A 64 9.05 -28.67 -7.43
N SER A 65 9.79 -29.15 -8.41
CA SER A 65 10.67 -28.32 -9.25
C SER A 65 9.88 -27.31 -10.07
N VAL A 66 8.82 -27.74 -10.73
CA VAL A 66 7.92 -26.84 -11.50
C VAL A 66 7.28 -25.80 -10.58
N ALA A 67 6.82 -26.21 -9.39
CA ALA A 67 6.24 -25.29 -8.40
C ALA A 67 7.27 -24.27 -7.90
N MET A 68 8.51 -24.68 -7.65
CA MET A 68 9.58 -23.77 -7.24
C MET A 68 9.96 -22.78 -8.33
N VAL A 69 10.11 -23.24 -9.57
CA VAL A 69 10.44 -22.37 -10.71
C VAL A 69 9.29 -21.39 -10.99
N GLY A 70 8.05 -21.87 -11.05
CA GLY A 70 6.86 -21.06 -11.27
C GLY A 70 6.63 -20.05 -10.14
N GLY A 71 6.78 -20.48 -8.88
CA GLY A 71 6.71 -19.62 -7.71
C GLY A 71 7.81 -18.55 -7.71
N GLY A 72 9.05 -18.94 -7.98
CA GLY A 72 10.17 -18.02 -8.12
C GLY A 72 9.96 -16.98 -9.23
N TYR A 73 9.47 -17.43 -10.39
CA TYR A 73 9.14 -16.53 -11.50
C TYR A 73 8.02 -15.53 -11.12
N THR A 74 6.97 -15.99 -10.42
CA THR A 74 5.87 -15.14 -9.95
C THR A 74 6.36 -14.09 -8.95
N ILE A 75 7.20 -14.49 -7.98
CA ILE A 75 7.80 -13.57 -7.02
C ILE A 75 8.67 -12.52 -7.74
N PHE A 76 9.39 -12.92 -8.77
CA PHE A 76 10.24 -12.01 -9.55
C PHE A 76 9.43 -11.04 -10.40
N LYS A 77 8.32 -11.48 -11.01
CA LYS A 77 7.49 -10.66 -11.92
C LYS A 77 6.46 -9.79 -11.21
N LEU A 78 5.95 -10.24 -10.05
CA LEU A 78 4.88 -9.56 -9.30
C LEU A 78 5.31 -9.21 -7.86
N PRO A 79 6.50 -8.64 -7.63
CA PRO A 79 6.99 -8.43 -6.27
C PRO A 79 6.12 -7.44 -5.49
N GLN A 80 5.62 -6.38 -6.14
CA GLN A 80 4.80 -5.35 -5.49
C GLN A 80 3.45 -5.92 -5.06
N SER A 81 2.78 -6.68 -5.92
CA SER A 81 1.48 -7.29 -5.63
C SER A 81 1.57 -8.34 -4.52
N LEU A 82 2.63 -9.16 -4.54
CA LEU A 82 2.86 -10.16 -3.50
C LEU A 82 3.15 -9.50 -2.15
N VAL A 83 4.03 -8.49 -2.12
CA VAL A 83 4.33 -7.74 -0.90
C VAL A 83 3.08 -7.06 -0.36
N ARG A 84 2.28 -6.44 -1.21
CA ARG A 84 1.01 -5.83 -0.84
C ARG A 84 0.06 -6.84 -0.21
N PHE A 85 -0.08 -8.02 -0.81
CA PHE A 85 -0.92 -9.09 -0.27
C PHE A 85 -0.45 -9.56 1.11
N ILE A 86 0.85 -9.84 1.25
CA ILE A 86 1.44 -10.26 2.54
C ILE A 86 1.26 -9.19 3.60
N LEU A 87 1.51 -7.93 3.26
CA LEU A 87 1.30 -6.80 4.17
C LEU A 87 -0.16 -6.67 4.59
N SER A 88 -1.10 -6.75 3.65
CA SER A 88 -2.52 -6.71 3.95
C SER A 88 -2.89 -7.85 4.89
N PHE A 89 -2.47 -9.07 4.60
CA PHE A 89 -2.76 -10.25 5.42
C PHE A 89 -2.21 -10.14 6.84
N LEU A 90 -0.96 -9.67 7.01
CA LEU A 90 -0.33 -9.55 8.31
C LEU A 90 -0.88 -8.37 9.12
N LEU A 91 -1.09 -7.24 8.46
CA LEU A 91 -1.45 -6.00 9.13
C LEU A 91 -2.95 -5.92 9.43
N THR A 92 -3.83 -6.51 8.65
CA THR A 92 -5.28 -6.56 8.92
C THR A 92 -5.62 -7.33 10.19
N ARG A 93 -4.73 -8.20 10.66
CA ARG A 93 -4.87 -8.85 11.97
C ARG A 93 -4.63 -7.90 13.15
N ARG A 94 -3.91 -6.80 12.94
CA ARG A 94 -3.55 -5.83 13.99
C ARG A 94 -4.18 -4.47 13.78
N TYR A 95 -4.48 -4.12 12.53
CA TYR A 95 -5.01 -2.82 12.12
C TYR A 95 -6.29 -3.01 11.30
N ARG A 96 -7.33 -2.29 11.68
CA ARG A 96 -8.50 -2.09 10.84
C ARG A 96 -8.30 -0.81 10.06
N VAL A 97 -8.18 -0.92 8.74
CA VAL A 97 -7.93 0.24 7.86
C VAL A 97 -9.24 0.65 7.23
N ASP A 98 -9.73 1.83 7.60
CA ASP A 98 -10.90 2.46 7.04
C ASP A 98 -10.46 3.50 6.01
N VAL A 99 -10.98 3.42 4.79
CA VAL A 99 -10.55 4.26 3.66
C VAL A 99 -11.69 5.18 3.27
N HIS A 100 -11.41 6.50 3.26
CA HIS A 100 -12.36 7.53 2.84
C HIS A 100 -11.85 8.25 1.61
N GLY A 101 -12.75 8.65 0.72
CA GLY A 101 -12.42 9.41 -0.48
C GLY A 101 -11.61 8.63 -1.51
N LEU A 102 -11.75 7.30 -1.58
CA LEU A 102 -11.03 6.46 -2.53
C LEU A 102 -11.33 6.85 -3.99
N GLU A 103 -12.53 7.34 -4.26
CA GLU A 103 -12.97 7.88 -5.54
C GLU A 103 -12.17 9.09 -6.02
N ASN A 104 -11.48 9.77 -5.11
CA ASN A 104 -10.59 10.88 -5.42
C ASN A 104 -9.23 10.44 -5.98
N LEU A 105 -8.90 9.14 -5.89
CA LEU A 105 -7.66 8.63 -6.44
C LEU A 105 -7.86 8.27 -7.92
N PRO A 106 -7.20 8.98 -8.86
CA PRO A 106 -7.34 8.70 -10.29
C PRO A 106 -6.95 7.25 -10.61
N ALA A 107 -7.81 6.56 -11.39
CA ALA A 107 -7.57 5.17 -11.79
C ALA A 107 -6.34 5.02 -12.70
N GLN A 108 -6.01 6.07 -13.47
CA GLN A 108 -4.89 6.11 -14.41
C GLN A 108 -4.14 7.44 -14.31
N GLY A 109 -2.95 7.48 -14.92
CA GLY A 109 -2.10 8.66 -14.92
C GLY A 109 -1.25 8.83 -13.67
N GLY A 110 -0.33 9.78 -13.70
CA GLY A 110 0.61 10.07 -12.60
C GLY A 110 -0.08 10.73 -11.42
N VAL A 111 0.14 10.21 -10.24
CA VAL A 111 -0.44 10.74 -8.99
C VAL A 111 0.65 10.92 -7.94
N LEU A 112 0.76 12.12 -7.40
CA LEU A 112 1.62 12.41 -6.26
C LEU A 112 0.77 12.48 -4.98
N LEU A 113 0.92 11.46 -4.13
CA LEU A 113 0.29 11.41 -2.81
C LEU A 113 1.12 12.21 -1.81
N LEU A 114 0.50 13.18 -1.15
CA LEU A 114 1.14 14.04 -0.14
C LEU A 114 0.32 14.06 1.14
N GLY A 115 0.89 13.60 2.25
CA GLY A 115 0.17 13.50 3.51
C GLY A 115 1.06 13.63 4.74
N ASN A 116 0.43 13.52 5.92
CA ASN A 116 1.10 13.58 7.21
C ASN A 116 1.91 12.30 7.49
N HIS A 117 2.96 12.43 8.31
CA HIS A 117 3.85 11.32 8.67
C HIS A 117 3.92 11.15 10.19
N ILE A 118 3.23 10.14 10.71
CA ILE A 118 3.04 9.93 12.15
C ILE A 118 3.63 8.62 12.69
N SER A 119 3.98 7.68 11.80
CA SER A 119 4.47 6.36 12.17
C SER A 119 5.42 5.76 11.13
N TRP A 120 6.26 4.81 11.54
CA TRP A 120 7.11 4.02 10.64
C TRP A 120 6.32 3.09 9.70
N VAL A 121 5.06 2.82 10.00
CA VAL A 121 4.18 1.94 9.19
C VAL A 121 3.17 2.71 8.33
N ASP A 122 3.28 4.04 8.25
CA ASP A 122 2.38 4.88 7.44
C ASP A 122 2.34 4.43 5.98
N TRP A 123 3.52 4.13 5.40
CA TRP A 123 3.65 3.64 4.03
C TRP A 123 2.82 2.37 3.78
N ALA A 124 2.78 1.47 4.74
CA ALA A 124 2.02 0.23 4.62
C ALA A 124 0.50 0.48 4.64
N MET A 125 0.03 1.41 5.48
CA MET A 125 -1.39 1.80 5.51
C MET A 125 -1.82 2.46 4.21
N VAL A 126 -1.00 3.37 3.66
CA VAL A 126 -1.26 3.99 2.36
C VAL A 126 -1.26 2.95 1.23
N GLN A 127 -0.32 1.98 1.27
CA GLN A 127 -0.25 0.92 0.27
C GLN A 127 -1.49 0.01 0.33
N ILE A 128 -1.99 -0.31 1.52
CA ILE A 128 -3.21 -1.13 1.69
C ILE A 128 -4.45 -0.35 1.21
N ALA A 129 -4.53 0.93 1.53
CA ALA A 129 -5.65 1.79 1.17
C ALA A 129 -5.71 2.11 -0.33
N SER A 130 -4.57 2.09 -1.04
CA SER A 130 -4.52 2.41 -2.47
C SER A 130 -4.85 1.20 -3.34
N PRO A 131 -5.75 1.30 -4.34
CA PRO A 131 -5.99 0.24 -5.31
C PRO A 131 -4.82 0.05 -6.29
N ARG A 132 -3.97 1.09 -6.43
CA ARG A 132 -2.80 1.10 -7.31
C ARG A 132 -1.52 0.87 -6.51
N PRO A 133 -0.48 0.25 -7.10
CA PRO A 133 0.85 0.19 -6.49
C PRO A 133 1.38 1.59 -6.19
N VAL A 134 1.93 1.79 -4.99
CA VAL A 134 2.48 3.09 -4.56
C VAL A 134 3.98 2.98 -4.41
N ARG A 135 4.72 3.90 -5.01
CA ARG A 135 6.17 4.05 -4.85
C ARG A 135 6.46 5.08 -3.77
N PHE A 136 7.19 4.70 -2.76
CA PHE A 136 7.47 5.58 -1.61
C PHE A 136 8.82 6.25 -1.75
N VAL A 137 8.86 7.55 -1.49
CA VAL A 137 10.12 8.30 -1.38
C VAL A 137 10.65 8.15 0.05
N MET A 138 11.88 7.65 0.19
CA MET A 138 12.45 7.37 1.49
C MET A 138 13.93 7.77 1.57
N LEU A 139 14.43 8.00 2.79
CA LEU A 139 15.83 8.37 2.99
C LEU A 139 16.77 7.25 2.52
N LYS A 140 17.81 7.63 1.77
CA LYS A 140 18.82 6.73 1.19
C LYS A 140 19.52 5.86 2.25
N ASN A 141 19.81 6.39 3.42
CA ASN A 141 20.41 5.63 4.53
C ASN A 141 19.53 4.49 5.06
N ILE A 142 18.20 4.61 4.94
CA ILE A 142 17.26 3.54 5.29
C ILE A 142 17.17 2.55 4.13
N TYR A 143 17.05 3.06 2.90
CA TYR A 143 16.98 2.25 1.69
C TYR A 143 18.20 1.32 1.51
N GLN A 144 19.41 1.79 1.86
CA GLN A 144 20.65 1.05 1.68
C GLN A 144 20.94 0.00 2.74
N ARG A 145 20.09 -0.18 3.74
CA ARG A 145 20.25 -1.25 4.73
C ARG A 145 20.23 -2.60 4.01
N TRP A 146 21.32 -3.37 4.09
CA TRP A 146 21.55 -4.58 3.30
C TRP A 146 20.40 -5.60 3.40
N TYR A 147 19.77 -5.77 4.57
CA TYR A 147 18.66 -6.69 4.83
C TYR A 147 17.29 -6.20 4.35
N LEU A 148 17.12 -4.90 4.03
CA LEU A 148 15.89 -4.31 3.54
C LEU A 148 15.98 -3.81 2.08
N ARG A 149 17.18 -3.74 1.53
CA ARG A 149 17.41 -3.17 0.20
C ARG A 149 16.64 -3.91 -0.90
N TRP A 150 16.63 -5.24 -0.84
CA TRP A 150 15.89 -6.06 -1.79
C TRP A 150 14.38 -5.79 -1.73
N PHE A 151 13.84 -5.63 -0.52
CA PHE A 151 12.44 -5.34 -0.27
C PHE A 151 12.03 -3.95 -0.78
N PHE A 152 12.79 -2.91 -0.48
CA PHE A 152 12.53 -1.57 -0.98
C PHE A 152 12.69 -1.45 -2.49
N LYS A 153 13.63 -2.20 -3.07
CA LYS A 153 13.78 -2.30 -4.52
C LYS A 153 12.56 -2.98 -5.15
N ALA A 154 12.07 -4.07 -4.55
CA ALA A 154 10.87 -4.77 -5.01
C ALA A 154 9.61 -3.90 -4.95
N LEU A 155 9.49 -3.03 -3.94
CA LEU A 155 8.42 -2.03 -3.83
C LEU A 155 8.58 -0.82 -4.76
N GLY A 156 9.69 -0.70 -5.49
CA GLY A 156 9.97 0.45 -6.31
C GLY A 156 10.17 1.75 -5.52
N CYS A 157 10.66 1.66 -4.29
CA CYS A 157 10.94 2.84 -3.47
C CYS A 157 12.04 3.71 -4.09
N ILE A 158 11.88 5.03 -3.96
CA ILE A 158 12.80 6.04 -4.51
C ILE A 158 13.67 6.57 -3.36
N PRO A 159 14.99 6.30 -3.36
CA PRO A 159 15.89 6.81 -2.33
C PRO A 159 16.16 8.30 -2.51
N ILE A 160 15.99 9.10 -1.44
CA ILE A 160 16.29 10.52 -1.42
C ILE A 160 17.42 10.86 -0.44
N GLU A 161 18.31 11.73 -0.83
CA GLU A 161 19.31 12.36 0.03
C GLU A 161 18.84 13.75 0.46
N ARG A 162 19.36 14.25 1.58
CA ARG A 162 19.11 15.63 2.01
C ARG A 162 20.11 16.58 1.34
N GLY A 163 19.69 17.79 1.08
CA GLY A 163 20.54 18.82 0.49
C GLY A 163 20.69 18.69 -1.03
N ALA A 164 21.91 18.91 -1.56
CA ALA A 164 22.17 18.92 -3.01
C ALA A 164 21.87 17.58 -3.70
N GLY A 165 21.99 16.46 -3.00
CA GLY A 165 21.63 15.12 -3.53
C GLY A 165 20.13 14.88 -3.74
N ALA A 166 19.26 15.80 -3.31
CA ALA A 166 17.83 15.64 -3.47
C ALA A 166 17.36 15.78 -4.92
N GLU A 167 18.07 16.53 -5.77
CA GLU A 167 17.64 16.80 -7.16
C GLU A 167 17.50 15.54 -8.00
N ASN A 168 18.43 14.61 -7.92
CA ASN A 168 18.36 13.35 -8.66
C ASN A 168 17.13 12.51 -8.22
N ALA A 169 16.82 12.52 -6.93
CA ALA A 169 15.64 11.82 -6.42
C ALA A 169 14.34 12.51 -6.86
N LEU A 170 14.30 13.84 -6.89
CA LEU A 170 13.14 14.60 -7.35
C LEU A 170 12.93 14.43 -8.87
N ALA A 171 14.01 14.32 -9.65
CA ALA A 171 13.93 13.96 -11.07
C ALA A 171 13.39 12.54 -11.26
N ALA A 172 13.83 11.56 -10.45
CA ALA A 172 13.30 10.21 -10.48
C ALA A 172 11.81 10.15 -10.07
N VAL A 173 11.37 11.00 -9.13
CA VAL A 173 9.94 11.14 -8.80
C VAL A 173 9.16 11.63 -10.01
N ALA A 174 9.64 12.67 -10.70
CA ALA A 174 9.00 13.21 -11.91
C ALA A 174 8.93 12.16 -13.03
N GLU A 175 9.99 11.38 -13.23
CA GLU A 175 10.02 10.28 -14.20
C GLU A 175 8.93 9.24 -13.92
N GLN A 176 8.79 8.79 -12.67
CA GLN A 176 7.74 7.84 -12.29
C GLN A 176 6.33 8.42 -12.44
N LEU A 177 6.14 9.68 -12.10
CA LEU A 177 4.86 10.37 -12.31
C LEU A 177 4.51 10.46 -13.81
N ASN A 178 5.49 10.76 -14.66
CA ASN A 178 5.33 10.82 -16.12
C ASN A 178 5.06 9.44 -16.74
N ALA A 179 5.56 8.37 -16.10
CA ALA A 179 5.23 6.98 -16.46
C ALA A 179 3.82 6.55 -16.01
N GLY A 180 3.06 7.46 -15.39
CA GLY A 180 1.70 7.18 -14.93
C GLY A 180 1.63 6.48 -13.57
N GLU A 181 2.72 6.43 -12.81
CA GLU A 181 2.77 5.74 -11.52
C GLU A 181 2.24 6.61 -10.36
N VAL A 182 1.88 5.94 -9.26
CA VAL A 182 1.52 6.61 -8.00
C VAL A 182 2.76 6.72 -7.13
N VAL A 183 3.17 7.93 -6.81
CA VAL A 183 4.31 8.20 -5.92
C VAL A 183 3.81 8.85 -4.63
N CYS A 184 4.25 8.34 -3.48
CA CYS A 184 3.94 8.90 -2.18
C CYS A 184 5.19 9.54 -1.56
N LEU A 185 5.04 10.80 -1.17
CA LEU A 185 6.05 11.54 -0.45
C LEU A 185 5.42 12.17 0.80
N PHE A 186 6.11 12.07 1.92
CA PHE A 186 5.74 12.75 3.16
C PHE A 186 6.46 14.10 3.22
N PRO A 187 5.77 15.22 2.93
CA PRO A 187 6.42 16.51 2.75
C PRO A 187 6.97 17.10 4.06
N GLU A 188 6.59 16.58 5.22
CA GLU A 188 7.19 16.92 6.50
C GLU A 188 8.68 16.53 6.58
N GLY A 189 9.09 15.50 5.82
CA GLY A 189 10.47 15.00 5.78
C GLY A 189 10.95 14.30 7.04
N ALA A 190 10.06 14.10 8.01
CA ALA A 190 10.31 13.34 9.25
C ALA A 190 9.00 12.90 9.88
N ILE A 191 9.04 11.82 10.66
CA ILE A 191 7.90 11.37 11.47
C ILE A 191 7.62 12.42 12.55
N SER A 192 6.36 12.85 12.66
CA SER A 192 5.88 13.81 13.65
C SER A 192 6.24 13.37 15.09
N ARG A 193 6.59 14.33 15.94
CA ARG A 193 6.91 14.11 17.36
C ARG A 193 5.72 14.36 18.29
N ASN A 194 4.71 15.09 17.81
CA ASN A 194 3.53 15.48 18.58
C ASN A 194 2.23 14.95 17.98
N GLY A 195 2.28 14.24 16.84
CA GLY A 195 1.11 13.68 16.16
C GLY A 195 0.35 14.69 15.29
N GLN A 196 0.83 15.92 15.21
CA GLN A 196 0.22 16.98 14.39
C GLN A 196 0.95 17.09 13.05
N LEU A 197 0.25 17.65 12.05
CA LEU A 197 0.82 18.01 10.76
C LEU A 197 1.85 19.14 10.94
N GLY A 198 3.09 18.86 10.59
CA GLY A 198 4.18 19.80 10.65
C GLY A 198 4.22 20.79 9.48
N GLU A 199 5.35 21.46 9.33
CA GLU A 199 5.62 22.29 8.14
C GLU A 199 5.92 21.42 6.93
N LEU A 200 5.34 21.81 5.79
CA LEU A 200 5.53 21.11 4.54
C LEU A 200 6.77 21.67 3.79
N ARG A 201 7.71 20.80 3.48
CA ARG A 201 8.87 21.14 2.67
C ARG A 201 8.48 21.23 1.20
N ARG A 202 8.99 22.24 0.51
CA ARG A 202 8.68 22.52 -0.90
C ARG A 202 9.41 21.61 -1.90
N GLY A 203 10.03 20.51 -1.45
CA GLY A 203 10.71 19.56 -2.34
C GLY A 203 9.80 18.97 -3.42
N TYR A 204 8.56 18.69 -3.11
CA TYR A 204 7.58 18.16 -4.05
C TYR A 204 7.27 19.15 -5.20
N GLU A 205 7.28 20.47 -4.95
CA GLU A 205 7.07 21.50 -5.98
C GLU A 205 8.15 21.40 -7.06
N ARG A 206 9.41 21.10 -6.66
CA ARG A 206 10.51 20.90 -7.60
C ARG A 206 10.33 19.63 -8.44
N ALA A 207 9.90 18.54 -7.86
CA ALA A 207 9.56 17.32 -8.61
C ALA A 207 8.43 17.59 -9.61
N CYS A 208 7.40 18.32 -9.21
CA CYS A 208 6.26 18.66 -10.05
C CYS A 208 6.60 19.58 -11.24
N LYS A 209 7.66 20.39 -11.14
CA LYS A 209 8.12 21.23 -12.28
C LYS A 209 8.44 20.42 -13.53
N HIS A 210 9.02 19.24 -13.35
CA HIS A 210 9.42 18.33 -14.44
C HIS A 210 8.35 17.28 -14.76
N ALA A 211 7.23 17.29 -14.06
CA ALA A 211 6.13 16.38 -14.29
C ALA A 211 5.18 16.88 -15.39
N HIS A 212 4.54 15.92 -16.09
CA HIS A 212 3.54 16.22 -17.13
C HIS A 212 2.35 17.04 -16.56
N PRO A 213 1.70 17.91 -17.35
CA PRO A 213 0.55 18.70 -16.89
C PRO A 213 -0.62 17.89 -16.34
N ASP A 214 -0.79 16.64 -16.82
CA ASP A 214 -1.87 15.75 -16.38
C ASP A 214 -1.64 15.10 -15.01
N VAL A 215 -0.43 15.23 -14.46
CA VAL A 215 -0.13 14.74 -13.11
C VAL A 215 -0.98 15.47 -12.07
N ARG A 216 -1.55 14.72 -11.14
CA ARG A 216 -2.38 15.27 -10.06
C ARG A 216 -1.72 15.05 -8.71
N ILE A 217 -1.85 16.05 -7.83
CA ILE A 217 -1.54 15.91 -6.42
C ILE A 217 -2.81 15.46 -5.72
N VAL A 218 -2.74 14.38 -4.96
CA VAL A 218 -3.83 13.94 -4.08
C VAL A 218 -3.37 14.07 -2.63
N PRO A 219 -3.89 15.06 -1.89
CA PRO A 219 -3.61 15.16 -0.47
C PRO A 219 -4.26 13.99 0.26
N PHE A 220 -3.60 13.45 1.28
CA PHE A 220 -4.20 12.44 2.14
C PHE A 220 -3.89 12.71 3.61
N TYR A 221 -4.70 12.14 4.49
CA TYR A 221 -4.49 12.24 5.92
C TYR A 221 -4.57 10.86 6.57
N LEU A 222 -3.58 10.57 7.42
CA LEU A 222 -3.51 9.36 8.23
C LEU A 222 -3.89 9.68 9.68
N ARG A 223 -4.82 8.89 10.24
CA ARG A 223 -5.22 8.96 11.63
C ARG A 223 -5.15 7.58 12.29
N GLY A 224 -4.96 7.55 13.61
CA GLY A 224 -5.00 6.33 14.41
C GLY A 224 -3.63 5.75 14.76
N LEU A 225 -2.57 6.03 14.01
CA LEU A 225 -1.23 5.48 14.25
C LEU A 225 -0.42 6.24 15.31
N TRP A 226 -0.79 7.47 15.66
CA TRP A 226 -0.13 8.19 16.75
C TRP A 226 -0.40 7.50 18.10
N GLY A 227 0.64 7.27 18.89
CA GLY A 227 0.58 6.44 20.08
C GLY A 227 0.72 4.94 19.84
N SER A 228 0.95 4.49 18.58
CA SER A 228 1.34 3.10 18.30
C SER A 228 2.80 2.86 18.67
N GLN A 229 3.19 1.58 18.76
CA GLN A 229 4.60 1.21 18.99
C GLN A 229 5.55 1.77 17.93
N PHE A 230 5.04 1.94 16.70
CA PHE A 230 5.79 2.45 15.55
C PHE A 230 5.78 3.97 15.41
N SER A 231 5.10 4.70 16.32
CA SER A 231 5.11 6.16 16.36
C SER A 231 6.28 6.72 17.18
N ARG A 232 6.53 8.02 17.09
CA ARG A 232 7.50 8.73 17.94
C ARG A 232 6.89 9.33 19.21
N SER A 233 5.73 8.84 19.63
CA SER A 233 5.09 9.24 20.89
C SER A 233 5.88 8.77 22.11
N SER A 234 5.56 9.32 23.29
CA SER A 234 6.13 8.88 24.55
C SER A 234 5.80 7.41 24.88
N SER A 235 6.64 6.74 25.65
CA SER A 235 6.43 5.35 26.11
C SER A 235 5.10 5.20 26.86
N LYS A 236 4.79 6.13 27.74
CA LYS A 236 3.53 6.16 28.50
C LYS A 236 2.29 6.20 27.60
N LEU A 237 2.31 7.00 26.53
CA LEU A 237 1.20 7.05 25.55
C LEU A 237 1.10 5.75 24.74
N LYS A 238 2.23 5.12 24.43
CA LYS A 238 2.26 3.82 23.75
C LYS A 238 1.62 2.71 24.58
N GLU A 239 1.91 2.66 25.86
CA GLU A 239 1.32 1.70 26.80
C GLU A 239 -0.19 1.86 26.88
N LEU A 240 -0.67 3.09 27.12
CA LEU A 240 -2.09 3.41 27.22
C LEU A 240 -2.87 3.07 25.94
N ARG A 241 -2.25 3.23 24.77
CA ARG A 241 -2.90 3.01 23.47
C ARG A 241 -2.67 1.65 22.83
N ASN A 242 -1.86 0.78 23.42
CA ASN A 242 -1.61 -0.57 22.88
C ASN A 242 -2.63 -1.63 23.35
N ALA A 243 -3.56 -1.28 24.24
CA ALA A 243 -4.51 -2.20 24.83
C ALA A 243 -5.52 -2.85 23.86
N PRO A 244 -6.04 -2.23 22.77
CA PRO A 244 -6.98 -2.91 21.89
C PRO A 244 -6.28 -3.92 20.99
N LEU A 245 -6.90 -5.09 20.84
CA LEU A 245 -6.49 -6.17 19.90
C LEU A 245 -6.40 -5.68 18.46
N HIS A 246 -7.31 -4.77 18.05
CA HIS A 246 -7.34 -4.15 16.73
C HIS A 246 -7.31 -2.63 16.88
N ARG A 247 -6.39 -2.00 16.15
CA ARG A 247 -6.29 -0.54 16.11
C ARG A 247 -6.95 -0.05 14.82
N SER A 248 -7.92 0.85 14.95
CA SER A 248 -8.52 1.54 13.79
C SER A 248 -7.54 2.60 13.25
N VAL A 249 -7.34 2.56 11.94
CA VAL A 249 -6.52 3.50 11.18
C VAL A 249 -7.36 4.03 10.03
N VAL A 250 -7.47 5.34 9.92
CA VAL A 250 -8.19 5.99 8.82
C VAL A 250 -7.18 6.53 7.82
N VAL A 251 -7.41 6.25 6.55
CA VAL A 251 -6.70 6.84 5.41
C VAL A 251 -7.72 7.63 4.59
N ALA A 252 -7.66 8.95 4.65
CA ALA A 252 -8.59 9.84 3.94
C ALA A 252 -7.89 10.50 2.75
N PHE A 253 -8.37 10.22 1.52
CA PHE A 253 -7.88 10.85 0.30
C PHE A 253 -8.73 12.08 -0.04
N GLY A 254 -8.06 13.22 -0.23
CA GLY A 254 -8.70 14.47 -0.64
C GLY A 254 -8.86 14.58 -2.14
N LYS A 255 -9.60 15.59 -2.58
CA LYS A 255 -9.81 15.87 -4.00
C LYS A 255 -8.49 16.13 -4.73
N PRO A 256 -8.34 15.64 -5.97
CA PRO A 256 -7.16 15.89 -6.79
C PRO A 256 -6.92 17.39 -7.00
N LEU A 257 -5.66 17.79 -6.89
CA LEU A 257 -5.19 19.16 -7.09
C LEU A 257 -4.24 19.21 -8.31
N PRO A 258 -4.11 20.37 -8.95
CA PRO A 258 -3.10 20.61 -9.98
C PRO A 258 -1.68 20.39 -9.42
N LYS A 259 -0.75 19.96 -10.32
CA LYS A 259 0.66 19.68 -9.95
C LYS A 259 1.43 20.89 -9.41
N ASP A 260 1.01 22.10 -9.71
CA ASP A 260 1.61 23.38 -9.31
C ASP A 260 1.00 23.96 -8.03
N THR A 261 0.22 23.16 -7.30
CA THR A 261 -0.40 23.57 -6.02
C THR A 261 0.68 23.93 -4.98
N PRO A 262 0.66 25.16 -4.44
CA PRO A 262 1.66 25.61 -3.47
C PRO A 262 1.44 24.97 -2.09
N ALA A 263 2.49 25.00 -1.25
CA ALA A 263 2.54 24.27 0.03
C ALA A 263 1.49 24.74 1.05
N ASP A 264 1.13 26.03 1.04
CA ASP A 264 0.10 26.59 1.94
C ASP A 264 -1.30 26.06 1.59
N VAL A 265 -1.63 26.00 0.29
CA VAL A 265 -2.89 25.41 -0.19
C VAL A 265 -2.94 23.91 0.12
N LEU A 266 -1.83 23.19 -0.14
CA LEU A 266 -1.72 21.77 0.19
C LEU A 266 -1.92 21.53 1.70
N LYS A 267 -1.29 22.33 2.55
CA LYS A 267 -1.43 22.25 4.01
C LYS A 267 -2.88 22.43 4.45
N ARG A 268 -3.57 23.42 3.88
CA ARG A 268 -5.00 23.64 4.15
C ARG A 268 -5.84 22.43 3.77
N ARG A 269 -5.62 21.86 2.59
CA ARG A 269 -6.34 20.66 2.14
C ARG A 269 -6.08 19.44 3.03
N ASN A 270 -4.86 19.26 3.51
CA ASN A 270 -4.55 18.19 4.47
C ASN A 270 -5.27 18.39 5.81
N ILE A 271 -5.39 19.65 6.30
CA ILE A 271 -6.15 19.97 7.51
C ILE A 271 -7.64 19.72 7.31
N GLU A 272 -8.20 20.06 6.16
CA GLU A 272 -9.59 19.74 5.80
C GLU A 272 -9.85 18.23 5.87
N GLN A 273 -8.94 17.41 5.32
CA GLN A 273 -9.03 15.95 5.39
C GLN A 273 -8.93 15.43 6.84
N ALA A 274 -8.07 16.04 7.65
CA ALA A 274 -8.01 15.76 9.08
C ALA A 274 -9.36 15.99 9.75
N THR A 275 -9.99 17.15 9.50
CA THR A 275 -11.28 17.52 10.06
C THR A 275 -12.38 16.55 9.63
N HIS A 276 -12.48 16.24 8.34
CA HIS A 276 -13.44 15.25 7.84
C HIS A 276 -13.27 13.89 8.48
N SER A 277 -12.04 13.40 8.61
CA SER A 277 -11.76 12.11 9.26
C SER A 277 -12.18 12.09 10.73
N TRP A 278 -12.16 13.21 11.43
CA TRP A 278 -12.63 13.34 12.80
C TRP A 278 -14.16 13.42 12.89
N GLN A 279 -14.82 14.11 11.98
CA GLN A 279 -16.28 14.18 11.91
C GLN A 279 -16.90 12.81 11.73
N HIS A 280 -16.42 12.03 10.75
CA HIS A 280 -16.88 10.65 10.58
C HIS A 280 -16.68 9.79 11.83
N ALA A 281 -15.55 9.94 12.52
CA ALA A 281 -15.33 9.19 13.75
C ALA A 281 -16.24 9.61 14.91
N MET A 282 -16.67 10.87 14.93
CA MET A 282 -17.63 11.36 15.94
C MET A 282 -19.04 10.86 15.64
N GLU A 283 -19.42 10.76 14.38
CA GLU A 283 -20.72 10.21 13.95
C GLU A 283 -20.85 8.71 14.23
N GLU A 284 -19.73 7.96 14.16
CA GLU A 284 -19.70 6.52 14.49
C GLU A 284 -19.63 6.22 15.99
N LEU A 285 -19.38 7.22 16.84
CA LEU A 285 -19.41 6.99 18.29
C LEU A 285 -20.88 6.79 18.72
N PRO A 286 -21.19 5.66 19.43
CA PRO A 286 -22.50 5.52 20.04
C PRO A 286 -22.75 6.74 20.93
N SER A 287 -23.95 7.30 20.84
CA SER A 287 -24.38 8.40 21.71
C SER A 287 -24.02 8.05 23.16
N LEU A 288 -23.24 8.92 23.79
CA LEU A 288 -22.87 8.73 25.19
C LEU A 288 -24.14 8.47 26.00
N PRO A 289 -24.17 7.45 26.89
CA PRO A 289 -25.34 7.20 27.71
C PRO A 289 -25.76 8.50 28.42
N GLU A 290 -27.04 8.85 28.40
CA GLU A 290 -27.56 10.06 29.03
C GLU A 290 -27.14 10.20 30.50
N ALA A 291 -26.94 9.06 31.20
CA ALA A 291 -26.43 9.00 32.56
C ALA A 291 -25.02 9.64 32.68
N TRP A 292 -24.20 9.55 31.65
CA TRP A 292 -22.86 10.17 31.62
C TRP A 292 -22.91 11.67 31.37
N ILE A 293 -23.82 12.11 30.51
CA ILE A 293 -24.04 13.53 30.21
C ILE A 293 -24.55 14.26 31.45
N ASN A 294 -25.42 13.61 32.23
CA ASN A 294 -25.97 14.17 33.46
C ASN A 294 -24.96 14.20 34.61
N SER A 295 -24.02 13.26 34.68
CA SER A 295 -22.96 13.25 35.72
C SER A 295 -21.89 14.33 35.52
N VAL A 296 -21.74 14.88 34.34
CA VAL A 296 -20.79 15.98 34.03
C VAL A 296 -21.44 17.36 34.22
N LYS A 297 -22.78 17.45 34.32
CA LYS A 297 -23.55 18.67 34.53
C LYS A 297 -23.88 18.93 36.00
N SER A 298 -23.66 17.95 36.87
CA SER A 298 -23.77 18.07 38.34
C SER A 298 -22.41 18.38 38.98
#